data_22fc2abd0a419f7502390b1f3083c764
#
_entry.id   22fc2abd0a419f7502390b1f3083c764
#
_cell.length_a   1.000
_cell.length_b   1.000
_cell.length_c   1.000
_cell.angle_alpha   90.00
_cell.angle_beta   90.00
_cell.angle_gamma   90.00
#
_symmetry.space_group_name_H-M   'P 1'
#
loop_
_entity.id
_entity.type
_entity.pdbx_description
1 polymer ?
#
loop_
_entity_poly.entity_id
_entity_poly.type
_entity_poly.pdbx_seq_one_letter_code
_entity_poly.pdbx_strand_id
1 'polypeptide(L)'
;MLLQRNSQRRLQSSTRIELARDLHDSLARDLVAIGFKLDLLLSDLPLRFRGAARDIRLDVTSATDKVRRELFALRDAESNYLEKLSNSAGKLELDIDGEITELRPELKRIIDELVRNAAVHSKGHKIKIAVTKHQITVSDDGQGMHGVSEMVDQLGGTMQITSTKFGTKVEIELP
;
A
#
# COMPACT_ATOMS: atom_id res chain seq x y z
N MET A 1 -16.40 -12.54 20.31
CA MET A 1 -16.94 -12.51 18.94
C MET A 1 -16.31 -11.43 18.03
N LEU A 2 -15.91 -10.27 18.54
CA LEU A 2 -15.28 -9.20 17.72
C LEU A 2 -13.84 -9.53 17.26
N LEU A 3 -13.06 -10.24 18.06
CA LEU A 3 -11.69 -10.61 17.72
C LEU A 3 -11.58 -11.61 16.54
N GLN A 4 -12.54 -12.52 16.40
CA GLN A 4 -12.56 -13.46 15.28
C GLN A 4 -12.93 -12.82 13.93
N ARG A 5 -13.79 -11.79 13.94
CA ARG A 5 -14.14 -11.05 12.72
C ARG A 5 -12.97 -10.23 12.17
N ASN A 6 -12.14 -9.67 13.04
CA ASN A 6 -10.95 -8.91 12.60
C ASN A 6 -9.87 -9.83 12.01
N SER A 7 -9.67 -11.02 12.59
CA SER A 7 -8.72 -12.00 12.04
C SER A 7 -9.14 -12.51 10.66
N GLN A 8 -10.44 -12.73 10.43
CA GLN A 8 -10.94 -13.16 9.12
C GLN A 8 -10.84 -12.06 8.05
N ARG A 9 -11.02 -10.79 8.43
CA ARG A 9 -10.85 -9.67 7.49
C ARG A 9 -9.38 -9.44 7.13
N ARG A 10 -8.45 -9.59 8.08
CA ARG A 10 -7.00 -9.54 7.84
C ARG A 10 -6.54 -10.61 6.85
N LEU A 11 -7.05 -11.83 6.99
CA LEU A 11 -6.77 -12.93 6.07
C LEU A 11 -7.32 -12.64 4.66
N GLN A 12 -8.43 -11.93 4.53
CA GLN A 12 -9.04 -11.62 3.24
C GLN A 12 -8.34 -10.50 2.49
N SER A 13 -7.78 -9.48 3.17
CA SER A 13 -7.07 -8.39 2.50
C SER A 13 -5.66 -8.80 2.09
N SER A 14 -4.89 -9.43 2.97
CA SER A 14 -3.58 -9.98 2.59
C SER A 14 -3.69 -11.01 1.47
N THR A 15 -4.73 -11.85 1.49
CA THR A 15 -5.00 -12.81 0.42
C THR A 15 -5.32 -12.15 -0.93
N ARG A 16 -5.97 -10.97 -0.94
CA ARG A 16 -6.25 -10.24 -2.18
C ARG A 16 -5.00 -9.65 -2.80
N ILE A 17 -4.10 -9.09 -2.01
CA ILE A 17 -2.82 -8.52 -2.50
C ILE A 17 -1.91 -9.65 -2.98
N GLU A 18 -1.77 -10.72 -2.21
CA GLU A 18 -1.04 -11.90 -2.64
C GLU A 18 -1.62 -12.49 -3.93
N LEU A 19 -2.95 -12.60 -4.02
CA LEU A 19 -3.61 -13.08 -5.23
C LEU A 19 -3.38 -12.14 -6.43
N ALA A 20 -3.42 -10.84 -6.21
CA ALA A 20 -3.13 -9.86 -7.26
C ALA A 20 -1.67 -9.98 -7.73
N ARG A 21 -0.72 -10.15 -6.82
CA ARG A 21 0.69 -10.40 -7.15
C ARG A 21 0.88 -11.71 -7.91
N ASP A 22 0.28 -12.79 -7.43
CA ASP A 22 0.36 -14.11 -8.09
C ASP A 22 -0.24 -14.07 -9.49
N LEU A 23 -1.38 -13.38 -9.67
CA LEU A 23 -2.00 -13.18 -10.97
C LEU A 23 -1.11 -12.37 -11.92
N HIS A 24 -0.48 -11.29 -11.45
CA HIS A 24 0.42 -10.48 -12.26
C HIS A 24 1.70 -11.24 -12.64
N ASP A 25 2.27 -12.01 -11.70
CA ASP A 25 3.46 -12.84 -11.98
C ASP A 25 3.13 -13.96 -12.95
N SER A 26 1.93 -14.53 -12.87
CA SER A 26 1.44 -15.50 -13.85
C SER A 26 1.25 -14.85 -15.22
N LEU A 27 0.58 -13.70 -15.29
CA LEU A 27 0.34 -12.96 -16.52
C LEU A 27 1.65 -12.56 -17.22
N ALA A 28 2.64 -12.08 -16.48
CA ALA A 28 3.94 -11.75 -17.04
C ALA A 28 4.64 -12.97 -17.63
N ARG A 29 4.59 -14.12 -16.97
CA ARG A 29 5.14 -15.39 -17.47
C ARG A 29 4.42 -15.87 -18.73
N ASP A 30 3.09 -15.79 -18.75
CA ASP A 30 2.27 -16.20 -19.89
C ASP A 30 2.55 -15.33 -21.11
N LEU A 31 2.68 -14.02 -20.96
CA LEU A 31 3.04 -13.09 -22.02
C LEU A 31 4.43 -13.40 -22.60
N VAL A 32 5.40 -13.71 -21.75
CA VAL A 32 6.74 -14.14 -22.20
C VAL A 32 6.65 -15.43 -22.98
N ALA A 33 5.89 -16.42 -22.51
CA ALA A 33 5.69 -17.69 -23.20
C ALA A 33 5.01 -17.51 -24.57
N ILE A 34 4.03 -16.60 -24.68
CA ILE A 34 3.40 -16.23 -25.96
C ILE A 34 4.43 -15.60 -26.90
N GLY A 35 5.28 -14.71 -26.37
CA GLY A 35 6.36 -14.11 -27.15
C GLY A 35 7.29 -15.16 -27.77
N PHE A 36 7.75 -16.15 -27.00
CA PHE A 36 8.57 -17.24 -27.49
C PHE A 36 7.87 -18.09 -28.57
N LYS A 37 6.58 -18.39 -28.37
CA LYS A 37 5.79 -19.11 -29.39
C LYS A 37 5.68 -18.34 -30.70
N LEU A 38 5.51 -17.02 -30.61
CA LEU A 38 5.50 -16.15 -31.80
C LEU A 38 6.85 -16.12 -32.51
N ASP A 39 7.96 -16.09 -31.75
CA ASP A 39 9.31 -16.14 -32.34
C ASP A 39 9.54 -17.46 -33.10
N LEU A 40 9.07 -18.59 -32.56
CA LEU A 40 9.12 -19.88 -33.26
C LEU A 40 8.26 -19.88 -34.54
N LEU A 41 7.04 -19.35 -34.47
CA LEU A 41 6.16 -19.28 -35.63
C LEU A 41 6.70 -18.36 -36.73
N LEU A 42 7.37 -17.26 -36.36
CA LEU A 42 7.94 -16.32 -37.33
C LEU A 42 8.96 -16.94 -38.26
N SER A 43 9.69 -17.98 -37.82
CA SER A 43 10.66 -18.71 -38.65
C SER A 43 9.99 -19.45 -39.83
N ASP A 44 8.80 -20.00 -39.59
CA ASP A 44 8.12 -20.89 -40.53
C ASP A 44 7.02 -20.20 -41.32
N LEU A 45 6.66 -18.94 -40.98
CA LEU A 45 5.61 -18.20 -41.68
C LEU A 45 6.01 -17.77 -43.08
N PRO A 46 5.07 -17.87 -44.06
CA PRO A 46 5.24 -17.26 -45.36
C PRO A 46 5.49 -15.75 -45.26
N LEU A 47 6.32 -15.20 -46.15
CA LEU A 47 6.76 -13.79 -46.13
C LEU A 47 5.61 -12.79 -46.02
N ARG A 48 4.47 -13.07 -46.67
CA ARG A 48 3.27 -12.21 -46.63
C ARG A 48 2.66 -12.02 -45.21
N PHE A 49 2.92 -12.93 -44.28
CA PHE A 49 2.36 -12.88 -42.93
C PHE A 49 3.38 -12.43 -41.88
N ARG A 50 4.68 -12.37 -42.21
CA ARG A 50 5.74 -12.03 -41.27
C ARG A 50 5.63 -10.62 -40.71
N GLY A 51 5.10 -9.66 -41.48
CA GLY A 51 4.86 -8.29 -41.03
C GLY A 51 3.88 -8.28 -39.87
N ALA A 52 2.67 -8.79 -40.06
CA ALA A 52 1.63 -8.84 -39.06
C ALA A 52 2.05 -9.63 -37.79
N ALA A 53 2.78 -10.73 -37.96
CA ALA A 53 3.28 -11.51 -36.84
C ALA A 53 4.36 -10.78 -36.03
N ARG A 54 5.21 -9.97 -36.67
CA ARG A 54 6.16 -9.08 -35.94
C ARG A 54 5.46 -7.99 -35.19
N ASP A 55 4.41 -7.40 -35.75
CA ASP A 55 3.63 -6.36 -35.06
C ASP A 55 2.99 -6.94 -33.75
N ILE A 56 2.36 -8.13 -33.84
CA ILE A 56 1.83 -8.85 -32.69
C ILE A 56 2.95 -9.14 -31.66
N ARG A 57 4.14 -9.54 -32.13
CA ARG A 57 5.28 -9.81 -31.26
C ARG A 57 5.73 -8.55 -30.49
N LEU A 58 5.72 -7.39 -31.13
CA LEU A 58 6.02 -6.10 -30.54
C LEU A 58 4.95 -5.70 -29.51
N ASP A 59 3.68 -5.92 -29.82
CA ASP A 59 2.57 -5.65 -28.91
C ASP A 59 2.68 -6.51 -27.62
N VAL A 60 2.98 -7.80 -27.76
CA VAL A 60 3.22 -8.69 -26.62
C VAL A 60 4.40 -8.22 -25.77
N THR A 61 5.48 -7.77 -26.40
CA THR A 61 6.64 -7.22 -25.68
C THR A 61 6.25 -5.97 -24.89
N SER A 62 5.56 -5.05 -25.54
CA SER A 62 5.09 -3.81 -24.92
C SER A 62 4.14 -4.08 -23.76
N ALA A 63 3.22 -5.03 -23.89
CA ALA A 63 2.32 -5.46 -22.82
C ALA A 63 3.09 -6.06 -21.63
N THR A 64 4.09 -6.90 -21.90
CA THR A 64 4.95 -7.50 -20.86
C THR A 64 5.71 -6.43 -20.08
N ASP A 65 6.28 -5.45 -20.78
CA ASP A 65 7.01 -4.35 -20.14
C ASP A 65 6.09 -3.42 -19.34
N LYS A 66 4.85 -3.22 -19.82
CA LYS A 66 3.85 -2.46 -19.06
C LYS A 66 3.49 -3.17 -17.76
N VAL A 67 3.15 -4.45 -17.79
CA VAL A 67 2.85 -5.25 -16.59
C VAL A 67 4.01 -5.22 -15.62
N ARG A 68 5.25 -5.40 -16.08
CA ARG A 68 6.44 -5.32 -15.22
C ARG A 68 6.59 -3.95 -14.56
N ARG A 69 6.45 -2.86 -15.31
CA ARG A 69 6.54 -1.50 -14.74
C ARG A 69 5.48 -1.24 -13.68
N GLU A 70 4.24 -1.69 -13.89
CA GLU A 70 3.16 -1.54 -12.93
C GLU A 70 3.44 -2.34 -11.65
N LEU A 71 3.97 -3.57 -11.76
CA LEU A 71 4.39 -4.38 -10.60
C LEU A 71 5.52 -3.72 -9.81
N PHE A 72 6.55 -3.20 -10.50
CA PHE A 72 7.65 -2.49 -9.83
C PHE A 72 7.16 -1.21 -9.15
N ALA A 73 6.30 -0.44 -9.80
CA ALA A 73 5.75 0.79 -9.22
C ALA A 73 4.91 0.51 -7.96
N LEU A 74 4.11 -0.55 -7.95
CA LEU A 74 3.35 -0.98 -6.78
C LEU A 74 4.28 -1.41 -5.63
N ARG A 75 5.29 -2.22 -5.93
CA ARG A 75 6.26 -2.72 -4.96
C ARG A 75 7.13 -1.60 -4.36
N ASP A 76 7.61 -0.69 -5.20
CA ASP A 76 8.45 0.44 -4.78
C ASP A 76 7.65 1.46 -3.99
N ALA A 77 6.39 1.70 -4.35
CA ALA A 77 5.52 2.61 -3.62
C ALA A 77 5.18 2.10 -2.21
N GLU A 78 4.94 0.79 -2.06
CA GLU A 78 4.70 0.15 -0.76
C GLU A 78 5.94 0.14 0.12
N SER A 79 7.05 -0.38 -0.42
CA SER A 79 8.33 -0.46 0.30
C SER A 79 8.83 0.92 0.73
N ASN A 80 8.75 1.90 -0.16
CA ASN A 80 9.19 3.27 0.08
C ASN A 80 8.32 3.98 1.14
N TYR A 81 6.99 3.76 1.15
CA TYR A 81 6.13 4.39 2.15
C TYR A 81 6.35 3.83 3.56
N LEU A 82 6.42 2.51 3.69
CA LEU A 82 6.69 1.85 4.98
C LEU A 82 8.07 2.21 5.54
N GLU A 83 9.09 2.23 4.69
CA GLU A 83 10.44 2.64 5.06
C GLU A 83 10.46 4.11 5.51
N LYS A 84 9.82 4.99 4.76
CA LYS A 84 9.68 6.41 5.12
C LYS A 84 8.98 6.58 6.47
N LEU A 85 7.89 5.85 6.70
CA LEU A 85 7.12 5.91 7.94
C LEU A 85 7.94 5.38 9.13
N SER A 86 8.69 4.29 8.93
CA SER A 86 9.61 3.75 9.93
C SER A 86 10.73 4.74 10.27
N ASN A 87 11.31 5.40 9.27
CA ASN A 87 12.30 6.45 9.47
C ASN A 87 11.71 7.65 10.23
N SER A 88 10.45 8.02 9.96
CA SER A 88 9.74 9.09 10.68
C SER A 88 9.44 8.73 12.13
N ALA A 89 9.17 7.46 12.43
CA ALA A 89 8.97 6.97 13.79
C ALA A 89 10.27 7.01 14.64
N GLY A 90 11.43 7.05 14.00
CA GLY A 90 12.71 7.20 14.67
C GLY A 90 13.04 6.03 15.59
N LYS A 91 12.99 6.25 16.91
CA LYS A 91 13.28 5.22 17.94
C LYS A 91 12.03 4.49 18.44
N LEU A 92 10.83 4.92 18.01
CA LEU A 92 9.59 4.29 18.41
C LEU A 92 9.39 2.98 17.65
N GLU A 93 8.96 1.95 18.35
CA GLU A 93 8.50 0.71 17.73
C GLU A 93 7.17 0.98 17.00
N LEU A 94 7.14 0.68 15.70
CA LEU A 94 5.99 0.90 14.85
C LEU A 94 5.19 -0.40 14.68
N ASP A 95 3.94 -0.39 15.16
CA ASP A 95 2.99 -1.50 15.05
C ASP A 95 1.85 -1.09 14.10
N ILE A 96 1.72 -1.77 12.97
CA ILE A 96 0.76 -1.42 11.91
C ILE A 96 -0.26 -2.54 11.75
N ASP A 97 -1.53 -2.16 11.83
CA ASP A 97 -2.68 -3.02 11.68
C ASP A 97 -3.59 -2.49 10.55
N GLY A 98 -3.62 -3.18 9.43
CA GLY A 98 -4.38 -2.79 8.24
C GLY A 98 -3.50 -2.33 7.08
N GLU A 99 -4.12 -2.01 5.95
CA GLU A 99 -3.43 -1.69 4.70
C GLU A 99 -3.22 -0.18 4.55
N ILE A 100 -2.10 0.32 5.07
CA ILE A 100 -1.78 1.75 4.99
C ILE A 100 -1.22 2.17 3.63
N THR A 101 -0.73 1.22 2.84
CA THR A 101 -0.13 1.48 1.52
C THR A 101 -1.16 1.82 0.46
N GLU A 102 -2.39 1.34 0.61
CA GLU A 102 -3.51 1.63 -0.29
C GLU A 102 -4.26 2.93 0.04
N LEU A 103 -3.90 3.59 1.12
CA LEU A 103 -4.54 4.84 1.52
C LEU A 103 -4.28 5.96 0.51
N ARG A 104 -5.27 6.85 0.36
CA ARG A 104 -5.14 8.07 -0.41
C ARG A 104 -3.95 8.91 0.08
N PRO A 105 -3.27 9.67 -0.80
CA PRO A 105 -2.10 10.46 -0.43
C PRO A 105 -2.34 11.43 0.74
N GLU A 106 -3.54 11.99 0.84
CA GLU A 106 -3.94 12.90 1.90
C GLU A 106 -3.93 12.21 3.27
N LEU A 107 -4.44 10.97 3.32
CA LEU A 107 -4.48 10.16 4.55
C LEU A 107 -3.07 9.71 4.96
N LYS A 108 -2.22 9.37 4.01
CA LYS A 108 -0.81 9.08 4.25
C LYS A 108 -0.09 10.28 4.88
N ARG A 109 -0.37 11.50 4.41
CA ARG A 109 0.18 12.72 5.00
C ARG A 109 -0.25 12.94 6.45
N ILE A 110 -1.52 12.65 6.77
CA ILE A 110 -2.03 12.73 8.15
C ILE A 110 -1.30 11.72 9.04
N ILE A 111 -1.16 10.48 8.58
CA ILE A 111 -0.43 9.44 9.34
C ILE A 111 1.03 9.85 9.52
N ASP A 112 1.72 10.32 8.47
CA ASP A 112 3.10 10.79 8.53
C ASP A 112 3.27 11.90 9.59
N GLU A 113 2.33 12.85 9.64
CA GLU A 113 2.35 13.94 10.60
C GLU A 113 2.13 13.45 12.04
N LEU A 114 1.16 12.53 12.24
CA LEU A 114 0.91 11.95 13.57
C LEU A 114 2.10 11.12 14.07
N VAL A 115 2.73 10.33 13.19
CA VAL A 115 3.93 9.54 13.52
C VAL A 115 5.09 10.47 13.87
N ARG A 116 5.32 11.52 13.08
CA ARG A 116 6.36 12.50 13.36
C ARG A 116 6.14 13.24 14.67
N ASN A 117 4.88 13.63 14.92
CA ASN A 117 4.53 14.30 16.18
C ASN A 117 4.74 13.38 17.39
N ALA A 118 4.38 12.11 17.28
CA ALA A 118 4.69 11.12 18.30
C ALA A 118 6.20 10.96 18.49
N ALA A 119 6.98 10.84 17.43
CA ALA A 119 8.44 10.69 17.51
C ALA A 119 9.15 11.88 18.16
N VAL A 120 8.63 13.10 17.96
CA VAL A 120 9.23 14.34 18.48
C VAL A 120 8.76 14.64 19.92
N HIS A 121 7.48 14.43 20.21
CA HIS A 121 6.84 14.93 21.42
C HIS A 121 6.46 13.83 22.42
N SER A 122 6.23 12.60 21.95
CA SER A 122 5.96 11.48 22.82
C SER A 122 7.26 10.99 23.45
N LYS A 123 7.28 10.87 24.75
CA LYS A 123 8.35 10.20 25.50
C LYS A 123 8.12 8.68 25.57
N GLY A 124 7.24 8.16 24.74
CA GLY A 124 6.89 6.75 24.64
C GLY A 124 7.93 5.92 23.93
N HIS A 125 7.63 4.64 23.76
CA HIS A 125 8.47 3.66 23.09
C HIS A 125 7.77 3.03 21.90
N LYS A 126 6.44 3.12 21.84
CA LYS A 126 5.64 2.43 20.83
C LYS A 126 4.58 3.35 20.23
N ILE A 127 4.40 3.21 18.92
CA ILE A 127 3.29 3.83 18.19
C ILE A 127 2.53 2.72 17.46
N LYS A 128 1.21 2.74 17.59
CA LYS A 128 0.32 1.81 16.92
C LYS A 128 -0.59 2.54 15.95
N ILE A 129 -0.63 2.05 14.71
CA ILE A 129 -1.50 2.54 13.66
C ILE A 129 -2.48 1.42 13.31
N ALA A 130 -3.76 1.69 13.37
CA ALA A 130 -4.79 0.78 12.93
C ALA A 130 -5.66 1.45 11.86
N VAL A 131 -5.81 0.79 10.72
CA VAL A 131 -6.58 1.30 9.58
C VAL A 131 -7.71 0.35 9.25
N THR A 132 -8.92 0.90 9.14
CA THR A 132 -10.10 0.22 8.65
C THR A 132 -10.69 1.01 7.47
N LYS A 133 -11.75 0.51 6.86
CA LYS A 133 -12.39 1.19 5.72
C LYS A 133 -12.86 2.62 6.03
N HIS A 134 -13.29 2.88 7.27
CA HIS A 134 -13.90 4.16 7.68
C HIS A 134 -13.19 4.85 8.84
N GLN A 135 -12.15 4.25 9.39
CA GLN A 135 -11.49 4.78 10.57
C GLN A 135 -9.98 4.54 10.53
N ILE A 136 -9.24 5.57 10.91
CA ILE A 136 -7.81 5.50 11.18
C ILE A 136 -7.61 5.81 12.66
N THR A 137 -6.89 4.94 13.36
CA THR A 137 -6.51 5.15 14.75
C THR A 137 -4.99 5.17 14.84
N VAL A 138 -4.44 6.22 15.43
CA VAL A 138 -3.02 6.31 15.77
C VAL A 138 -2.90 6.50 17.27
N SER A 139 -2.13 5.66 17.93
CA SER A 139 -1.93 5.74 19.38
C SER A 139 -0.46 5.56 19.73
N ASP A 140 0.01 6.31 20.71
CA ASP A 140 1.33 6.16 21.32
C ASP A 140 1.20 5.92 22.84
N ASP A 141 2.23 5.37 23.47
CA ASP A 141 2.33 5.12 24.89
C ASP A 141 2.99 6.27 25.67
N GLY A 142 3.13 7.45 25.04
CA GLY A 142 3.72 8.64 25.63
C GLY A 142 2.73 9.80 25.75
N GLN A 143 3.22 11.02 25.93
CA GLN A 143 2.39 12.22 26.06
C GLN A 143 2.48 13.09 24.80
N GLY A 144 1.32 13.36 24.18
CA GLY A 144 1.13 14.51 23.31
C GLY A 144 1.25 14.26 21.79
N MET A 145 0.15 13.89 21.14
CA MET A 145 -0.05 14.14 19.72
C MET A 145 -0.96 15.36 19.53
N HIS A 146 -0.52 16.35 18.76
CA HIS A 146 -1.30 17.56 18.45
C HIS A 146 -1.15 17.92 16.96
N GLY A 147 -2.13 18.62 16.39
CA GLY A 147 -1.87 19.45 15.22
C GLY A 147 -2.31 18.95 13.84
N VAL A 148 -3.27 17.99 13.71
CA VAL A 148 -3.75 17.52 12.38
C VAL A 148 -5.25 17.78 12.12
N SER A 149 -5.95 18.51 13.00
CA SER A 149 -7.40 18.73 12.88
C SER A 149 -7.80 19.37 11.56
N GLU A 150 -7.11 20.43 11.14
CA GLU A 150 -7.40 21.13 9.88
C GLU A 150 -7.31 20.23 8.63
N MET A 151 -6.37 19.27 8.64
CA MET A 151 -6.23 18.33 7.52
C MET A 151 -7.39 17.34 7.45
N VAL A 152 -7.91 16.91 8.60
CA VAL A 152 -9.05 15.98 8.68
C VAL A 152 -10.33 16.69 8.26
N ASP A 153 -10.55 17.93 8.70
CA ASP A 153 -11.69 18.75 8.34
C ASP A 153 -11.78 18.97 6.82
N GLN A 154 -10.64 19.20 6.15
CA GLN A 154 -10.58 19.34 4.68
C GLN A 154 -11.02 18.08 3.92
N LEU A 155 -10.93 16.92 4.55
CA LEU A 155 -11.39 15.65 3.97
C LEU A 155 -12.84 15.31 4.30
N GLY A 156 -13.53 16.18 5.02
CA GLY A 156 -14.90 15.94 5.49
C GLY A 156 -14.99 14.86 6.57
N GLY A 157 -13.87 14.54 7.21
CA GLY A 157 -13.78 13.58 8.31
C GLY A 157 -13.97 14.25 9.67
N THR A 158 -14.06 13.44 10.71
CA THR A 158 -14.06 13.90 12.11
C THR A 158 -12.85 13.33 12.84
N MET A 159 -12.30 14.10 13.78
CA MET A 159 -11.15 13.68 14.57
C MET A 159 -11.44 13.80 16.06
N GLN A 160 -11.11 12.76 16.81
CA GLN A 160 -11.16 12.75 18.25
C GLN A 160 -9.77 12.44 18.83
N ILE A 161 -9.32 13.26 19.77
CA ILE A 161 -8.06 13.05 20.47
C ILE A 161 -8.36 12.73 21.94
N THR A 162 -7.84 11.61 22.41
CA THR A 162 -7.90 11.20 23.81
C THR A 162 -6.49 11.08 24.36
N SER A 163 -6.16 11.94 25.33
CA SER A 163 -4.85 11.95 25.98
C SER A 163 -4.99 11.56 27.45
N THR A 164 -4.17 10.61 27.90
CA THR A 164 -4.11 10.14 29.29
C THR A 164 -2.66 10.11 29.76
N LYS A 165 -2.44 9.82 31.02
CA LYS A 165 -1.09 9.60 31.58
C LYS A 165 -0.38 8.35 30.99
N PHE A 166 -1.11 7.50 30.31
CA PHE A 166 -0.61 6.24 29.72
C PHE A 166 -0.42 6.31 28.21
N GLY A 167 -0.77 7.42 27.58
CA GLY A 167 -0.64 7.58 26.15
C GLY A 167 -1.66 8.51 25.53
N THR A 168 -1.47 8.77 24.24
CA THR A 168 -2.37 9.55 23.41
C THR A 168 -2.94 8.68 22.29
N LYS A 169 -4.23 8.83 22.04
CA LYS A 169 -4.97 8.16 20.96
C LYS A 169 -5.65 9.20 20.09
N VAL A 170 -5.44 9.13 18.80
CA VAL A 170 -6.13 9.91 17.78
C VAL A 170 -6.99 8.97 16.95
N GLU A 171 -8.27 9.26 16.87
CA GLU A 171 -9.24 8.53 16.07
C GLU A 171 -9.76 9.47 14.99
N ILE A 172 -9.71 9.03 13.73
CA ILE A 172 -10.16 9.76 12.56
C ILE A 172 -11.23 8.91 11.89
N GLU A 173 -12.44 9.45 11.79
CA GLU A 173 -13.53 8.85 11.03
C GLU A 173 -13.63 9.53 9.67
N LEU A 174 -13.77 8.71 8.64
CA LEU A 174 -13.87 9.13 7.24
C LEU A 174 -15.29 8.90 6.74
N PRO A 175 -15.78 9.79 5.86
CA PRO A 175 -17.13 9.67 5.29
C PRO A 175 -17.32 8.43 4.40
#